data_c9d584579567fe84b72b876ce7b36931
#
_entry.id   c9d584579567fe84b72b876ce7b36931
#
_cell.length_a   1.000
_cell.length_b   1.000
_cell.length_c   1.000
_cell.angle_alpha   90.00
_cell.angle_beta   90.00
_cell.angle_gamma   90.00
#
_symmetry.space_group_name_H-M   'P 1'
#
loop_
_entity.id
_entity.type
_entity.pdbx_description
1 polymer ?
#
loop_
_entity_poly.entity_id
_entity_poly.type
_entity_poly.pdbx_seq_one_letter_code
_entity_poly.pdbx_strand_id
1 'polypeptide(L)'
;MDQPTASLPAAAGRSADSADSAEPASHPPGAFEVGGSPSLKQVLMLGAFVALGPLTIDLYLPGLPNIEADLGTTASAVQLTLTGTLIGLAIGQLVVGPLSDAWGRRRPMFFGTGVHVVASVLCFLAPSIAFLGAARVLQGAGTAATAVVTMAVVRDLYTGRAAALLISRLMLVLGVAPVLAPTLGGFVLGVTDWRGLFAVLGVAGLLLMVLVYVGLPETLPPERRRQATVADITSAYRMLLADRTFLALVLVAGFSMASMFAYVSGSSFVMQDQFGLNEQQFGLVFGAGSI
;
A
#
# COMPACT_ATOMS: atom_id res chain seq x y z
N MET A 1 7.86 79.56 -25.00
CA MET A 1 8.65 79.51 -23.76
C MET A 1 9.04 78.09 -23.52
N ASP A 2 10.22 77.90 -23.83
CA ASP A 2 11.21 76.86 -23.92
C ASP A 2 11.12 75.72 -22.91
N GLN A 3 11.07 74.56 -23.43
CA GLN A 3 11.52 73.34 -22.72
C GLN A 3 12.93 72.98 -23.17
N PRO A 4 13.85 72.67 -22.27
CA PRO A 4 15.11 72.06 -22.68
C PRO A 4 15.00 70.53 -22.65
N THR A 5 15.38 69.99 -23.78
CA THR A 5 15.64 68.55 -24.02
C THR A 5 16.87 68.09 -23.22
N ALA A 6 16.72 67.05 -22.38
CA ALA A 6 17.80 66.34 -21.73
C ALA A 6 18.16 65.07 -22.53
N SER A 7 19.35 65.06 -23.02
CA SER A 7 19.99 63.94 -23.73
C SER A 7 20.39 62.83 -22.77
N LEU A 8 20.02 61.57 -23.07
CA LEU A 8 20.48 60.35 -22.42
C LEU A 8 21.87 59.94 -22.91
N PRO A 9 22.82 59.53 -22.05
CA PRO A 9 24.09 58.96 -22.48
C PRO A 9 23.93 57.48 -22.85
N ALA A 10 24.60 57.10 -23.91
CA ALA A 10 24.74 55.74 -24.41
C ALA A 10 25.45 54.86 -23.38
N ALA A 11 24.81 53.75 -22.97
CA ALA A 11 25.44 52.72 -22.17
C ALA A 11 26.20 51.75 -23.05
N ALA A 12 27.48 51.66 -22.79
CA ALA A 12 28.45 50.76 -23.41
C ALA A 12 28.11 49.28 -23.12
N GLY A 13 28.35 48.47 -24.13
CA GLY A 13 28.17 47.03 -24.07
C GLY A 13 28.97 46.35 -22.97
N ARG A 14 28.31 45.41 -22.26
CA ARG A 14 28.96 44.35 -21.51
C ARG A 14 28.67 43.03 -22.22
N SER A 15 29.76 42.42 -22.69
CA SER A 15 29.84 41.11 -23.24
C SER A 15 29.18 40.08 -22.32
N ALA A 16 28.17 39.42 -22.85
CA ALA A 16 27.65 38.15 -22.31
C ALA A 16 28.61 37.06 -22.80
N ASP A 17 29.46 36.58 -21.93
CA ASP A 17 30.14 35.29 -22.13
C ASP A 17 30.68 34.81 -20.78
N SER A 18 29.84 34.06 -20.07
CA SER A 18 30.21 33.02 -19.12
C SER A 18 28.95 32.15 -18.88
N ALA A 19 28.62 31.33 -19.88
CA ALA A 19 27.76 30.20 -19.66
C ALA A 19 28.51 29.24 -18.74
N ASP A 20 28.15 29.31 -17.45
CA ASP A 20 28.57 28.38 -16.44
C ASP A 20 28.05 27.00 -16.82
N SER A 21 28.94 26.18 -17.38
CA SER A 21 28.73 24.75 -17.61
C SER A 21 28.78 24.03 -16.28
N ALA A 22 27.65 24.09 -15.54
CA ALA A 22 27.43 23.22 -14.40
C ALA A 22 27.39 21.78 -14.93
N GLU A 23 28.45 21.02 -14.71
CA GLU A 23 28.49 19.59 -14.87
C GLU A 23 27.28 18.98 -14.11
N PRO A 24 26.49 18.11 -14.78
CA PRO A 24 25.42 17.41 -14.05
C PRO A 24 26.06 16.55 -12.97
N ALA A 25 25.74 16.84 -11.73
CA ALA A 25 26.19 16.07 -10.58
C ALA A 25 25.94 14.58 -10.84
N SER A 26 27.04 13.80 -10.88
CA SER A 26 27.01 12.37 -11.06
C SER A 26 26.23 11.71 -9.93
N HIS A 27 25.01 11.27 -10.24
CA HIS A 27 24.20 10.53 -9.28
C HIS A 27 24.83 9.15 -9.03
N PRO A 28 24.86 8.67 -7.78
CA PRO A 28 25.35 7.34 -7.48
C PRO A 28 24.54 6.29 -8.26
N PRO A 29 25.16 5.21 -8.76
CA PRO A 29 24.50 4.16 -9.50
C PRO A 29 23.38 3.54 -8.63
N GLY A 30 22.12 3.69 -9.06
CA GLY A 30 20.93 3.24 -8.34
C GLY A 30 19.98 4.36 -7.85
N ALA A 31 20.36 5.64 -7.96
CA ALA A 31 19.45 6.74 -7.66
C ALA A 31 18.35 6.84 -8.74
N PHE A 32 17.09 7.03 -8.30
CA PHE A 32 16.01 7.35 -9.22
C PHE A 32 16.20 8.79 -9.74
N GLU A 33 16.02 8.98 -11.04
CA GLU A 33 16.00 10.33 -11.60
C GLU A 33 14.78 11.10 -11.08
N VAL A 34 15.02 12.19 -10.39
CA VAL A 34 13.98 13.09 -9.89
C VAL A 34 13.44 13.90 -11.06
N GLY A 35 12.15 13.76 -11.39
CA GLY A 35 11.48 14.60 -12.40
C GLY A 35 11.36 14.02 -13.81
N GLY A 36 11.93 12.83 -14.09
CA GLY A 36 11.74 12.11 -15.36
C GLY A 36 10.39 11.35 -15.43
N SER A 37 10.10 10.71 -16.59
CA SER A 37 8.96 9.79 -16.69
C SER A 37 9.23 8.51 -15.87
N PRO A 38 8.22 7.96 -15.16
CA PRO A 38 8.40 6.73 -14.37
C PRO A 38 8.87 5.57 -15.25
N SER A 39 9.99 4.95 -14.88
CA SER A 39 10.50 3.77 -15.58
C SER A 39 9.64 2.54 -15.30
N LEU A 40 9.64 1.57 -16.24
CA LEU A 40 8.90 0.31 -16.05
C LEU A 40 9.32 -0.41 -14.76
N LYS A 41 10.62 -0.39 -14.44
CA LYS A 41 11.16 -0.99 -13.21
C LYS A 41 10.51 -0.39 -11.96
N GLN A 42 10.36 0.94 -11.90
CA GLN A 42 9.73 1.64 -10.78
C GLN A 42 8.24 1.32 -10.70
N VAL A 43 7.54 1.29 -11.84
CA VAL A 43 6.12 0.91 -11.88
C VAL A 43 5.90 -0.50 -11.36
N LEU A 44 6.71 -1.47 -11.81
CA LEU A 44 6.61 -2.86 -11.39
C LEU A 44 6.95 -3.02 -9.90
N MET A 45 8.03 -2.37 -9.44
CA MET A 45 8.45 -2.44 -8.04
C MET A 45 7.39 -1.83 -7.10
N LEU A 46 6.93 -0.61 -7.37
CA LEU A 46 5.94 0.07 -6.54
C LEU A 46 4.57 -0.59 -6.68
N GLY A 47 4.23 -1.11 -7.87
CA GLY A 47 3.03 -1.91 -8.11
C GLY A 47 3.02 -3.19 -7.28
N ALA A 48 4.15 -3.90 -7.19
CA ALA A 48 4.26 -5.10 -6.37
C ALA A 48 4.04 -4.80 -4.87
N PHE A 49 4.54 -3.67 -4.36
CA PHE A 49 4.27 -3.26 -2.98
C PHE A 49 2.79 -2.97 -2.75
N VAL A 50 2.15 -2.24 -3.66
CA VAL A 50 0.72 -1.89 -3.54
C VAL A 50 -0.17 -3.13 -3.65
N ALA A 51 0.19 -4.10 -4.48
CA ALA A 51 -0.57 -5.34 -4.67
C ALA A 51 -0.64 -6.23 -3.40
N LEU A 52 0.32 -6.09 -2.47
CA LEU A 52 0.33 -6.91 -1.25
C LEU A 52 -0.94 -6.72 -0.40
N GLY A 53 -1.53 -5.51 -0.38
CA GLY A 53 -2.76 -5.21 0.34
C GLY A 53 -3.94 -6.09 -0.13
N PRO A 54 -4.38 -5.93 -1.38
CA PRO A 54 -5.41 -6.79 -1.96
C PRO A 54 -5.08 -8.28 -1.89
N LEU A 55 -3.84 -8.68 -2.18
CA LEU A 55 -3.44 -10.09 -2.05
C LEU A 55 -3.66 -10.61 -0.63
N THR A 56 -3.31 -9.82 0.40
CA THR A 56 -3.49 -10.22 1.81
C THR A 56 -4.96 -10.41 2.18
N ILE A 57 -5.87 -9.67 1.54
CA ILE A 57 -7.31 -9.73 1.82
C ILE A 57 -7.98 -10.79 0.93
N ASP A 58 -7.79 -10.70 -0.37
CA ASP A 58 -8.64 -11.37 -1.35
C ASP A 58 -8.16 -12.80 -1.69
N LEU A 59 -6.84 -13.09 -1.60
CA LEU A 59 -6.30 -14.45 -1.77
C LEU A 59 -6.89 -15.44 -0.77
N TYR A 60 -7.27 -14.95 0.39
CA TYR A 60 -7.76 -15.73 1.51
C TYR A 60 -9.25 -16.11 1.38
N LEU A 61 -10.03 -15.36 0.57
CA LEU A 61 -11.49 -15.50 0.48
C LEU A 61 -11.99 -16.92 0.13
N PRO A 62 -11.44 -17.61 -0.87
CA PRO A 62 -11.92 -18.95 -1.22
C PRO A 62 -11.68 -19.98 -0.12
N GLY A 63 -10.76 -19.73 0.82
CA GLY A 63 -10.43 -20.63 1.94
C GLY A 63 -11.30 -20.45 3.19
N LEU A 64 -12.23 -19.48 3.23
CA LEU A 64 -12.99 -19.20 4.44
C LEU A 64 -13.83 -20.40 4.94
N PRO A 65 -14.58 -21.14 4.09
CA PRO A 65 -15.32 -22.33 4.52
C PRO A 65 -14.39 -23.44 5.02
N ASN A 66 -13.22 -23.63 4.38
CA ASN A 66 -12.25 -24.64 4.80
C ASN A 66 -11.68 -24.36 6.20
N ILE A 67 -11.47 -23.08 6.53
CA ILE A 67 -11.03 -22.65 7.87
C ILE A 67 -12.11 -22.90 8.91
N GLU A 68 -13.38 -22.61 8.58
CA GLU A 68 -14.51 -22.88 9.44
C GLU A 68 -14.58 -24.37 9.82
N ALA A 69 -14.47 -25.24 8.81
CA ALA A 69 -14.51 -26.69 8.99
C ALA A 69 -13.30 -27.22 9.77
N ASP A 70 -12.08 -26.79 9.40
CA ASP A 70 -10.83 -27.31 10.00
C ASP A 70 -10.66 -26.87 11.47
N LEU A 71 -11.03 -25.62 11.79
CA LEU A 71 -10.90 -25.08 13.15
C LEU A 71 -12.17 -25.31 14.01
N GLY A 72 -13.20 -25.97 13.48
CA GLY A 72 -14.45 -26.28 14.19
C GLY A 72 -15.14 -25.01 14.74
N THR A 73 -15.22 -23.97 13.95
CA THR A 73 -15.70 -22.65 14.35
C THR A 73 -16.94 -22.24 13.55
N THR A 74 -17.33 -20.98 13.59
CA THR A 74 -18.48 -20.44 12.84
C THR A 74 -18.02 -19.52 11.70
N ALA A 75 -18.83 -19.42 10.64
CA ALA A 75 -18.61 -18.48 9.54
C ALA A 75 -18.35 -17.05 10.04
N SER A 76 -19.13 -16.60 11.03
CA SER A 76 -18.96 -15.28 11.64
C SER A 76 -17.58 -15.09 12.29
N ALA A 77 -17.08 -16.11 12.99
CA ALA A 77 -15.75 -16.04 13.62
C ALA A 77 -14.63 -16.00 12.56
N VAL A 78 -14.80 -16.73 11.46
CA VAL A 78 -13.85 -16.67 10.34
C VAL A 78 -13.90 -15.30 9.66
N GLN A 79 -15.07 -14.72 9.41
CA GLN A 79 -15.21 -13.37 8.86
C GLN A 79 -14.58 -12.28 9.75
N LEU A 80 -14.64 -12.46 11.08
CA LEU A 80 -13.97 -11.54 12.01
C LEU A 80 -12.43 -11.52 11.83
N THR A 81 -11.81 -12.55 11.28
CA THR A 81 -10.38 -12.51 10.96
C THR A 81 -10.04 -11.55 9.82
N LEU A 82 -10.95 -11.38 8.84
CA LEU A 82 -10.85 -10.31 7.84
C LEU A 82 -10.96 -8.93 8.49
N THR A 83 -11.96 -8.75 9.36
CA THR A 83 -12.10 -7.52 10.15
C THR A 83 -10.82 -7.23 10.94
N GLY A 84 -10.22 -8.25 11.56
CA GLY A 84 -8.93 -8.15 12.24
C GLY A 84 -7.83 -7.61 11.32
N THR A 85 -7.74 -8.11 10.09
CA THR A 85 -6.77 -7.60 9.10
C THR A 85 -7.00 -6.13 8.77
N LEU A 86 -8.26 -5.73 8.59
CA LEU A 86 -8.60 -4.32 8.28
C LEU A 86 -8.31 -3.40 9.46
N ILE A 87 -8.57 -3.83 10.70
CA ILE A 87 -8.19 -3.10 11.92
C ILE A 87 -6.68 -2.94 11.98
N GLY A 88 -5.93 -4.01 11.76
CA GLY A 88 -4.48 -3.99 11.71
C GLY A 88 -3.96 -3.02 10.65
N LEU A 89 -4.52 -3.08 9.44
CA LEU A 89 -4.20 -2.18 8.34
C LEU A 89 -4.45 -0.71 8.73
N ALA A 90 -5.59 -0.41 9.34
CA ALA A 90 -5.94 0.95 9.76
C ALA A 90 -4.96 1.47 10.82
N ILE A 91 -4.69 0.69 11.88
CA ILE A 91 -3.72 1.04 12.92
C ILE A 91 -2.33 1.23 12.31
N GLY A 92 -1.90 0.29 11.46
CA GLY A 92 -0.62 0.37 10.78
C GLY A 92 -0.49 1.63 9.92
N GLN A 93 -1.52 2.04 9.19
CA GLN A 93 -1.50 3.27 8.39
C GLN A 93 -1.32 4.52 9.26
N LEU A 94 -1.99 4.58 10.41
CA LEU A 94 -1.85 5.70 11.34
C LEU A 94 -0.44 5.80 11.93
N VAL A 95 0.21 4.67 12.17
CA VAL A 95 1.55 4.61 12.78
C VAL A 95 2.65 4.78 11.73
N VAL A 96 2.55 4.08 10.61
CA VAL A 96 3.61 4.04 9.59
C VAL A 96 3.79 5.38 8.89
N GLY A 97 2.74 6.18 8.72
CA GLY A 97 2.83 7.50 8.11
C GLY A 97 3.86 8.38 8.79
N PRO A 98 3.62 8.79 10.05
CA PRO A 98 4.57 9.60 10.82
C PRO A 98 5.96 8.94 10.98
N LEU A 99 5.99 7.62 11.15
CA LEU A 99 7.24 6.88 11.30
C LEU A 99 8.10 6.97 10.03
N SER A 100 7.48 6.89 8.85
CA SER A 100 8.17 7.01 7.57
C SER A 100 8.67 8.43 7.29
N ASP A 101 8.01 9.45 7.83
CA ASP A 101 8.45 10.84 7.76
C ASP A 101 9.63 11.12 8.71
N ALA A 102 9.72 10.39 9.83
CA ALA A 102 10.79 10.53 10.80
C ALA A 102 12.05 9.69 10.47
N TRP A 103 11.88 8.44 10.04
CA TRP A 103 12.99 7.50 9.87
C TRP A 103 13.44 7.32 8.42
N GLY A 104 12.73 7.97 7.47
CA GLY A 104 12.89 7.73 6.04
C GLY A 104 11.96 6.63 5.53
N ARG A 105 11.94 6.41 4.22
CA ARG A 105 10.98 5.50 3.57
C ARG A 105 11.39 4.03 3.67
N ARG A 106 12.66 3.76 3.48
CA ARG A 106 13.19 2.40 3.37
C ARG A 106 13.03 1.58 4.64
N ARG A 107 13.31 2.17 5.83
CA ARG A 107 13.25 1.44 7.10
C ARG A 107 11.83 0.99 7.47
N PRO A 108 10.81 1.86 7.51
CA PRO A 108 9.44 1.42 7.81
C PRO A 108 8.89 0.42 6.80
N MET A 109 9.25 0.55 5.52
CA MET A 109 8.87 -0.42 4.49
C MET A 109 9.47 -1.80 4.79
N PHE A 110 10.77 -1.87 5.11
CA PHE A 110 11.46 -3.12 5.44
C PHE A 110 10.90 -3.78 6.70
N PHE A 111 10.71 -3.01 7.77
CA PHE A 111 10.14 -3.55 9.01
C PHE A 111 8.69 -3.96 8.85
N GLY A 112 7.87 -3.18 8.13
CA GLY A 112 6.47 -3.52 7.87
C GLY A 112 6.33 -4.80 7.06
N THR A 113 7.10 -4.96 5.98
CA THR A 113 7.12 -6.22 5.22
C THR A 113 7.65 -7.38 6.06
N GLY A 114 8.62 -7.16 6.94
CA GLY A 114 9.10 -8.16 7.89
C GLY A 114 8.00 -8.60 8.88
N VAL A 115 7.24 -7.66 9.43
CA VAL A 115 6.06 -7.94 10.27
C VAL A 115 5.02 -8.75 9.51
N HIS A 116 4.75 -8.39 8.23
CA HIS A 116 3.84 -9.17 7.38
C HIS A 116 4.31 -10.61 7.18
N VAL A 117 5.60 -10.84 6.93
CA VAL A 117 6.19 -12.19 6.78
C VAL A 117 6.01 -13.00 8.07
N VAL A 118 6.40 -12.43 9.22
CA VAL A 118 6.26 -13.10 10.52
C VAL A 118 4.79 -13.42 10.80
N ALA A 119 3.90 -12.47 10.56
CA ALA A 119 2.46 -12.67 10.76
C ALA A 119 1.89 -13.74 9.81
N SER A 120 2.38 -13.83 8.58
CA SER A 120 1.98 -14.88 7.63
C SER A 120 2.41 -16.27 8.12
N VAL A 121 3.61 -16.39 8.69
CA VAL A 121 4.07 -17.63 9.34
C VAL A 121 3.19 -17.97 10.55
N LEU A 122 2.83 -16.99 11.38
CA LEU A 122 1.91 -17.20 12.49
C LEU A 122 0.51 -17.65 12.02
N CYS A 123 -0.01 -17.06 10.95
CA CYS A 123 -1.28 -17.50 10.34
C CYS A 123 -1.19 -18.93 9.82
N PHE A 124 -0.09 -19.29 9.16
CA PHE A 124 0.18 -20.68 8.70
C PHE A 124 0.17 -21.69 9.84
N LEU A 125 0.74 -21.33 10.99
CA LEU A 125 0.86 -22.18 12.17
C LEU A 125 -0.37 -22.10 13.10
N ALA A 126 -1.42 -21.35 12.73
CA ALA A 126 -2.53 -21.06 13.63
C ALA A 126 -3.28 -22.33 14.12
N PRO A 127 -3.33 -22.58 15.43
CA PRO A 127 -4.02 -23.73 16.01
C PRO A 127 -5.49 -23.45 16.32
N SER A 128 -5.93 -22.20 16.28
CA SER A 128 -7.28 -21.77 16.62
C SER A 128 -7.69 -20.48 15.92
N ILE A 129 -9.00 -20.24 15.82
CA ILE A 129 -9.55 -19.05 15.18
C ILE A 129 -9.14 -17.75 15.91
N ALA A 130 -9.03 -17.76 17.23
CA ALA A 130 -8.60 -16.59 18.01
C ALA A 130 -7.13 -16.24 17.72
N PHE A 131 -6.27 -17.25 17.65
CA PHE A 131 -4.86 -17.06 17.28
C PHE A 131 -4.74 -16.55 15.85
N LEU A 132 -5.49 -17.14 14.91
CA LEU A 132 -5.52 -16.68 13.52
C LEU A 132 -5.97 -15.22 13.45
N GLY A 133 -7.03 -14.84 14.15
CA GLY A 133 -7.52 -13.46 14.19
C GLY A 133 -6.45 -12.47 14.68
N ALA A 134 -5.77 -12.80 15.78
CA ALA A 134 -4.67 -11.97 16.30
C ALA A 134 -3.49 -11.85 15.30
N ALA A 135 -3.08 -12.96 14.68
CA ALA A 135 -2.04 -12.98 13.66
C ALA A 135 -2.46 -12.15 12.42
N ARG A 136 -3.74 -12.18 12.04
CA ARG A 136 -4.30 -11.38 10.95
C ARG A 136 -4.28 -9.88 11.24
N VAL A 137 -4.52 -9.45 12.50
CA VAL A 137 -4.32 -8.05 12.90
C VAL A 137 -2.87 -7.63 12.67
N LEU A 138 -1.93 -8.44 13.12
CA LEU A 138 -0.49 -8.17 12.93
C LEU A 138 -0.11 -8.14 11.45
N GLN A 139 -0.66 -9.07 10.64
CA GLN A 139 -0.42 -9.12 9.20
C GLN A 139 -0.92 -7.86 8.49
N GLY A 140 -2.13 -7.39 8.85
CA GLY A 140 -2.67 -6.13 8.33
C GLY A 140 -1.80 -4.92 8.70
N ALA A 141 -1.34 -4.85 9.95
CA ALA A 141 -0.45 -3.77 10.41
C ALA A 141 0.87 -3.75 9.62
N GLY A 142 1.46 -4.91 9.34
CA GLY A 142 2.65 -5.02 8.50
C GLY A 142 2.40 -4.60 7.05
N THR A 143 1.25 -5.00 6.49
CA THR A 143 0.84 -4.66 5.12
C THR A 143 0.63 -3.16 4.92
N ALA A 144 0.21 -2.44 5.95
CA ALA A 144 -0.01 -0.99 5.89
C ALA A 144 1.22 -0.22 5.39
N ALA A 145 2.43 -0.69 5.73
CA ALA A 145 3.67 -0.05 5.33
C ALA A 145 3.83 0.00 3.81
N THR A 146 3.42 -1.05 3.10
CA THR A 146 3.57 -1.12 1.64
C THR A 146 2.71 -0.07 0.93
N ALA A 147 1.48 0.15 1.38
CA ALA A 147 0.59 1.15 0.80
C ALA A 147 1.02 2.58 1.13
N VAL A 148 1.25 2.87 2.44
CA VAL A 148 1.57 4.23 2.91
C VAL A 148 2.91 4.70 2.36
N VAL A 149 3.95 3.86 2.50
CA VAL A 149 5.30 4.26 2.07
C VAL A 149 5.39 4.35 0.55
N THR A 150 4.71 3.47 -0.20
CA THR A 150 4.69 3.57 -1.66
C THR A 150 4.14 4.91 -2.13
N MET A 151 3.02 5.37 -1.56
CA MET A 151 2.45 6.68 -1.91
C MET A 151 3.36 7.84 -1.49
N ALA A 152 4.09 7.70 -0.38
CA ALA A 152 5.09 8.68 0.02
C ALA A 152 6.27 8.73 -0.96
N VAL A 153 6.79 7.57 -1.37
CA VAL A 153 7.87 7.47 -2.38
C VAL A 153 7.46 8.10 -3.71
N VAL A 154 6.22 7.88 -4.16
CA VAL A 154 5.71 8.53 -5.38
C VAL A 154 5.76 10.05 -5.25
N ARG A 155 5.34 10.61 -4.12
CA ARG A 155 5.35 12.07 -3.87
C ARG A 155 6.76 12.62 -3.69
N ASP A 156 7.70 11.83 -3.17
CA ASP A 156 9.09 12.24 -2.98
C ASP A 156 9.84 12.34 -4.34
N LEU A 157 9.49 11.45 -5.29
CA LEU A 157 10.23 11.32 -6.57
C LEU A 157 9.58 12.07 -7.73
N TYR A 158 8.25 12.22 -7.71
CA TYR A 158 7.51 12.74 -8.85
C TYR A 158 6.53 13.85 -8.46
N THR A 159 6.38 14.82 -9.37
CA THR A 159 5.41 15.91 -9.25
C THR A 159 4.60 16.06 -10.54
N GLY A 160 3.48 16.75 -10.49
CA GLY A 160 2.66 17.10 -11.64
C GLY A 160 2.23 15.86 -12.46
N ARG A 161 2.42 15.90 -13.77
CA ARG A 161 1.98 14.88 -14.71
C ARG A 161 2.64 13.51 -14.48
N ALA A 162 3.92 13.48 -14.10
CA ALA A 162 4.65 12.24 -13.87
C ALA A 162 4.11 11.48 -12.65
N ALA A 163 3.82 12.20 -11.56
CA ALA A 163 3.17 11.63 -10.37
C ALA A 163 1.77 11.10 -10.70
N ALA A 164 0.95 11.88 -11.42
CA ALA A 164 -0.39 11.45 -11.82
C ALA A 164 -0.35 10.18 -12.67
N LEU A 165 0.56 10.09 -13.63
CA LEU A 165 0.73 8.90 -14.47
C LEU A 165 1.14 7.67 -13.65
N LEU A 166 2.08 7.82 -12.71
CA LEU A 166 2.50 6.71 -11.85
C LEU A 166 1.36 6.26 -10.93
N ILE A 167 0.66 7.19 -10.28
CA ILE A 167 -0.50 6.88 -9.44
C ILE A 167 -1.57 6.16 -10.25
N SER A 168 -1.89 6.60 -11.47
CA SER A 168 -2.85 5.93 -12.34
C SER A 168 -2.47 4.47 -12.64
N ARG A 169 -1.17 4.20 -12.88
CA ARG A 169 -0.67 2.83 -13.08
C ARG A 169 -0.77 1.98 -11.80
N LEU A 170 -0.51 2.58 -10.63
CA LEU A 170 -0.69 1.88 -9.35
C LEU A 170 -2.17 1.62 -9.05
N MET A 171 -3.08 2.54 -9.42
CA MET A 171 -4.53 2.31 -9.32
C MET A 171 -4.99 1.17 -10.23
N LEU A 172 -4.40 1.02 -11.41
CA LEU A 172 -4.68 -0.15 -12.26
C LEU A 172 -4.28 -1.47 -11.56
N VAL A 173 -3.12 -1.50 -10.90
CA VAL A 173 -2.70 -2.68 -10.11
C VAL A 173 -3.70 -2.95 -8.97
N LEU A 174 -4.14 -1.91 -8.25
CA LEU A 174 -5.15 -2.03 -7.19
C LEU A 174 -6.50 -2.53 -7.70
N GLY A 175 -6.90 -2.17 -8.92
CA GLY A 175 -8.14 -2.67 -9.54
C GLY A 175 -8.03 -4.11 -10.04
N VAL A 176 -6.88 -4.51 -10.56
CA VAL A 176 -6.65 -5.87 -11.09
C VAL A 176 -6.38 -6.90 -9.99
N ALA A 177 -5.72 -6.50 -8.91
CA ALA A 177 -5.34 -7.42 -7.83
C ALA A 177 -6.53 -8.14 -7.17
N PRO A 178 -7.67 -7.48 -6.84
CA PRO A 178 -8.86 -8.16 -6.31
C PRO A 178 -9.50 -9.17 -7.29
N VAL A 179 -9.32 -8.96 -8.59
CA VAL A 179 -9.79 -9.90 -9.63
C VAL A 179 -8.93 -11.17 -9.64
N LEU A 180 -7.62 -11.00 -9.58
CA LEU A 180 -6.68 -12.11 -9.67
C LEU A 180 -6.49 -12.87 -8.35
N ALA A 181 -6.55 -12.19 -7.21
CA ALA A 181 -6.20 -12.77 -5.92
C ALA A 181 -7.11 -13.95 -5.52
N PRO A 182 -8.45 -13.87 -5.59
CA PRO A 182 -9.31 -15.03 -5.27
C PRO A 182 -9.11 -16.18 -6.24
N THR A 183 -8.89 -15.88 -7.53
CA THR A 183 -8.59 -16.92 -8.54
C THR A 183 -7.29 -17.66 -8.19
N LEU A 184 -6.23 -16.92 -7.86
CA LEU A 184 -4.96 -17.51 -7.39
C LEU A 184 -5.17 -18.31 -6.10
N GLY A 185 -5.97 -17.80 -5.16
CA GLY A 185 -6.32 -18.50 -3.92
C GLY A 185 -7.00 -19.84 -4.18
N GLY A 186 -7.98 -19.88 -5.08
CA GLY A 186 -8.65 -21.11 -5.49
C GLY A 186 -7.71 -22.13 -6.11
N PHE A 187 -6.75 -21.69 -6.93
CA PHE A 187 -5.71 -22.59 -7.47
C PHE A 187 -4.76 -23.12 -6.39
N VAL A 188 -4.36 -22.30 -5.43
CA VAL A 188 -3.53 -22.73 -4.30
C VAL A 188 -4.27 -23.78 -3.48
N LEU A 189 -5.55 -23.61 -3.19
CA LEU A 189 -6.37 -24.60 -2.48
C LEU A 189 -6.58 -25.89 -3.23
N GLY A 190 -6.47 -25.89 -4.55
CA GLY A 190 -6.51 -27.11 -5.36
C GLY A 190 -5.31 -28.04 -5.15
N VAL A 191 -4.21 -27.56 -4.53
CA VAL A 191 -2.97 -28.33 -4.32
C VAL A 191 -2.53 -28.36 -2.85
N THR A 192 -3.11 -27.55 -1.99
CA THR A 192 -2.81 -27.48 -0.54
C THR A 192 -4.07 -27.16 0.25
N ASP A 193 -3.95 -27.16 1.59
CA ASP A 193 -4.99 -26.67 2.49
C ASP A 193 -4.97 -25.13 2.61
N TRP A 194 -5.87 -24.55 3.40
CA TRP A 194 -5.97 -23.11 3.63
C TRP A 194 -4.69 -22.47 4.21
N ARG A 195 -3.85 -23.25 4.89
CA ARG A 195 -2.57 -22.78 5.42
C ARG A 195 -1.61 -22.42 4.30
N GLY A 196 -1.68 -23.11 3.16
CA GLY A 196 -0.91 -22.80 1.96
C GLY A 196 -1.12 -21.38 1.44
N LEU A 197 -2.30 -20.79 1.62
CA LEU A 197 -2.55 -19.39 1.28
C LEU A 197 -1.63 -18.43 2.05
N PHE A 198 -1.43 -18.71 3.34
CA PHE A 198 -0.52 -17.91 4.18
C PHE A 198 0.95 -18.18 3.86
N ALA A 199 1.30 -19.39 3.44
CA ALA A 199 2.65 -19.68 2.93
C ALA A 199 2.95 -18.84 1.68
N VAL A 200 2.01 -18.75 0.73
CA VAL A 200 2.14 -17.90 -0.47
C VAL A 200 2.28 -16.42 -0.09
N LEU A 201 1.46 -15.92 0.84
CA LEU A 201 1.57 -14.54 1.34
C LEU A 201 2.90 -14.28 2.05
N GLY A 202 3.39 -15.26 2.82
CA GLY A 202 4.70 -15.18 3.47
C GLY A 202 5.84 -15.10 2.46
N VAL A 203 5.81 -15.94 1.42
CA VAL A 203 6.80 -15.90 0.33
C VAL A 203 6.72 -14.59 -0.43
N ALA A 204 5.52 -14.12 -0.78
CA ALA A 204 5.34 -12.83 -1.43
C ALA A 204 5.92 -11.69 -0.58
N GLY A 205 5.61 -11.66 0.72
CA GLY A 205 6.17 -10.69 1.67
C GLY A 205 7.70 -10.76 1.75
N LEU A 206 8.29 -11.96 1.77
CA LEU A 206 9.74 -12.16 1.77
C LEU A 206 10.39 -11.63 0.49
N LEU A 207 9.79 -11.92 -0.67
CA LEU A 207 10.27 -11.39 -1.95
C LEU A 207 10.23 -9.86 -1.97
N LEU A 208 9.14 -9.26 -1.45
CA LEU A 208 9.04 -7.82 -1.32
C LEU A 208 10.05 -7.24 -0.33
N MET A 209 10.33 -7.93 0.78
CA MET A 209 11.36 -7.52 1.74
C MET A 209 12.76 -7.52 1.09
N VAL A 210 13.08 -8.54 0.29
CA VAL A 210 14.31 -8.57 -0.53
C VAL A 210 14.31 -7.42 -1.54
N LEU A 211 13.17 -7.17 -2.20
CA LEU A 211 13.03 -6.07 -3.16
C LEU A 211 13.24 -4.70 -2.51
N VAL A 212 12.76 -4.50 -1.27
CA VAL A 212 13.07 -3.29 -0.47
C VAL A 212 14.57 -3.19 -0.21
N TYR A 213 15.20 -4.30 0.17
CA TYR A 213 16.62 -4.31 0.53
C TYR A 213 17.53 -3.97 -0.65
N VAL A 214 17.27 -4.54 -1.83
CA VAL A 214 18.15 -4.40 -2.99
C VAL A 214 17.70 -3.31 -3.97
N GLY A 215 16.39 -2.97 -4.00
CA GLY A 215 15.81 -2.15 -5.07
C GLY A 215 15.27 -0.80 -4.64
N LEU A 216 14.90 -0.60 -3.37
CA LEU A 216 14.34 0.65 -2.89
C LEU A 216 15.44 1.53 -2.28
N PRO A 217 15.87 2.62 -2.95
CA PRO A 217 16.74 3.61 -2.34
C PRO A 217 15.98 4.43 -1.29
N GLU A 218 16.72 5.09 -0.39
CA GLU A 218 16.10 6.06 0.50
C GLU A 218 15.72 7.32 -0.31
N THR A 219 14.43 7.65 -0.30
CA THR A 219 13.91 8.79 -1.07
C THR A 219 13.68 10.04 -0.23
N LEU A 220 13.73 9.91 1.11
CA LEU A 220 13.60 11.04 2.03
C LEU A 220 14.96 11.39 2.66
N PRO A 221 15.63 12.45 2.18
CA PRO A 221 16.92 12.89 2.72
C PRO A 221 16.80 13.26 4.21
N PRO A 222 17.85 13.08 5.01
CA PRO A 222 17.82 13.37 6.46
C PRO A 222 17.34 14.78 6.79
N GLU A 223 17.64 15.76 5.94
CA GLU A 223 17.32 17.18 6.12
C GLU A 223 15.81 17.46 5.98
N ARG A 224 15.08 16.58 5.26
CA ARG A 224 13.63 16.67 5.05
C ARG A 224 12.82 15.85 6.05
N ARG A 225 13.49 15.06 6.90
CA ARG A 225 12.80 14.22 7.90
C ARG A 225 12.17 15.09 8.97
N ARG A 226 10.90 14.85 9.24
CA ARG A 226 10.17 15.54 10.30
C ARG A 226 10.29 14.71 11.57
N GLN A 227 10.91 15.26 12.60
CA GLN A 227 10.81 14.70 13.94
C GLN A 227 9.47 15.14 14.55
N ALA A 228 8.39 14.48 14.13
CA ALA A 228 7.10 14.71 14.76
C ALA A 228 7.11 14.05 16.14
N THR A 229 6.89 14.83 17.19
CA THR A 229 6.69 14.28 18.54
C THR A 229 5.33 13.59 18.60
N VAL A 230 5.15 12.67 19.55
CA VAL A 230 3.83 12.04 19.79
C VAL A 230 2.75 13.10 20.03
N ALA A 231 3.12 14.22 20.68
CA ALA A 231 2.22 15.35 20.91
C ALA A 231 1.76 16.02 19.60
N ASP A 232 2.67 16.23 18.63
CA ASP A 232 2.33 16.80 17.33
C ASP A 232 1.39 15.91 16.54
N ILE A 233 1.66 14.60 16.54
CA ILE A 233 0.82 13.59 15.87
C ILE A 233 -0.57 13.57 16.50
N THR A 234 -0.65 13.51 17.82
CA THR A 234 -1.93 13.49 18.54
C THR A 234 -2.71 14.78 18.33
N SER A 235 -2.03 15.92 18.31
CA SER A 235 -2.65 17.23 18.04
C SER A 235 -3.23 17.29 16.63
N ALA A 236 -2.50 16.79 15.62
CA ALA A 236 -2.98 16.74 14.24
C ALA A 236 -4.23 15.84 14.10
N TYR A 237 -4.24 14.63 14.68
CA TYR A 237 -5.42 13.78 14.67
C TYR A 237 -6.60 14.40 15.41
N ARG A 238 -6.36 15.05 16.53
CA ARG A 238 -7.41 15.73 17.29
C ARG A 238 -8.04 16.88 16.51
N MET A 239 -7.23 17.64 15.76
CA MET A 239 -7.72 18.70 14.87
C MET A 239 -8.59 18.13 13.75
N LEU A 240 -8.14 17.06 13.09
CA LEU A 240 -8.90 16.38 12.02
C LEU A 240 -10.22 15.81 12.53
N LEU A 241 -10.22 15.15 13.69
CA LEU A 241 -11.43 14.58 14.29
C LEU A 241 -12.40 15.65 14.82
N ALA A 242 -11.93 16.87 15.09
CA ALA A 242 -12.79 18.00 15.46
C ALA A 242 -13.47 18.65 14.25
N ASP A 243 -12.94 18.44 13.03
CA ASP A 243 -13.56 18.95 11.80
C ASP A 243 -14.75 18.06 11.40
N ARG A 244 -15.95 18.63 11.50
CA ARG A 244 -17.20 17.92 11.18
C ARG A 244 -17.29 17.52 9.71
N THR A 245 -16.75 18.32 8.80
CA THR A 245 -16.75 18.02 7.36
C THR A 245 -15.84 16.84 7.07
N PHE A 246 -14.64 16.86 7.64
CA PHE A 246 -13.71 15.74 7.55
C PHE A 246 -14.32 14.44 8.11
N LEU A 247 -14.93 14.53 9.31
CA LEU A 247 -15.55 13.38 9.95
C LEU A 247 -16.72 12.82 9.12
N ALA A 248 -17.57 13.68 8.55
CA ALA A 248 -18.66 13.26 7.67
C ALA A 248 -18.14 12.51 6.43
N LEU A 249 -17.09 13.03 5.78
CA LEU A 249 -16.47 12.39 4.62
C LEU A 249 -15.85 11.03 4.99
N VAL A 250 -15.17 10.93 6.13
CA VAL A 250 -14.60 9.69 6.64
C VAL A 250 -15.69 8.67 6.93
N LEU A 251 -16.81 9.08 7.54
CA LEU A 251 -17.93 8.18 7.81
C LEU A 251 -18.59 7.67 6.52
N VAL A 252 -18.82 8.55 5.53
CA VAL A 252 -19.36 8.13 4.22
C VAL A 252 -18.44 7.12 3.54
N ALA A 253 -17.13 7.42 3.47
CA ALA A 253 -16.16 6.49 2.91
C ALA A 253 -16.09 5.18 3.70
N GLY A 254 -16.12 5.26 5.03
CA GLY A 254 -16.10 4.11 5.93
C GLY A 254 -17.31 3.19 5.75
N PHE A 255 -18.51 3.74 5.71
CA PHE A 255 -19.73 2.95 5.48
C PHE A 255 -19.78 2.35 4.07
N SER A 256 -19.29 3.07 3.04
CA SER A 256 -19.17 2.52 1.70
C SER A 256 -18.21 1.33 1.65
N MET A 257 -17.05 1.44 2.31
CA MET A 257 -16.09 0.34 2.44
C MET A 257 -16.67 -0.82 3.26
N ALA A 258 -17.35 -0.54 4.37
CA ALA A 258 -17.99 -1.57 5.20
C ALA A 258 -19.03 -2.36 4.40
N SER A 259 -19.85 -1.70 3.59
CA SER A 259 -20.81 -2.34 2.70
C SER A 259 -20.13 -3.26 1.68
N MET A 260 -19.06 -2.78 1.05
CA MET A 260 -18.28 -3.57 0.11
C MET A 260 -17.67 -4.80 0.79
N PHE A 261 -17.05 -4.64 1.95
CA PHE A 261 -16.42 -5.76 2.67
C PHE A 261 -17.43 -6.73 3.27
N ALA A 262 -18.64 -6.31 3.60
CA ALA A 262 -19.73 -7.21 3.98
C ALA A 262 -20.10 -8.15 2.83
N TYR A 263 -20.20 -7.62 1.60
CA TYR A 263 -20.37 -8.44 0.39
C TYR A 263 -19.18 -9.37 0.17
N VAL A 264 -17.96 -8.84 0.20
CA VAL A 264 -16.72 -9.60 -0.05
C VAL A 264 -16.60 -10.78 0.93
N SER A 265 -16.79 -10.54 2.24
CA SER A 265 -16.66 -11.59 3.26
C SER A 265 -17.79 -12.61 3.25
N GLY A 266 -19.01 -12.19 2.91
CA GLY A 266 -20.18 -13.08 2.85
C GLY A 266 -20.25 -13.90 1.56
N SER A 267 -19.72 -13.37 0.46
CA SER A 267 -19.83 -14.02 -0.87
C SER A 267 -19.20 -15.41 -0.91
N SER A 268 -18.11 -15.65 -0.18
CA SER A 268 -17.44 -16.94 -0.15
C SER A 268 -18.37 -18.04 0.40
N PHE A 269 -19.00 -17.79 1.54
CA PHE A 269 -19.94 -18.74 2.14
C PHE A 269 -21.20 -18.93 1.29
N VAL A 270 -21.78 -17.84 0.76
CA VAL A 270 -22.97 -17.95 -0.08
C VAL A 270 -22.67 -18.73 -1.35
N MET A 271 -21.58 -18.44 -2.04
CA MET A 271 -21.28 -19.10 -3.31
C MET A 271 -20.83 -20.55 -3.13
N GLN A 272 -20.08 -20.87 -2.08
CA GLN A 272 -19.59 -22.22 -1.86
C GLN A 272 -20.62 -23.10 -1.12
N ASP A 273 -21.21 -22.64 0.00
CA ASP A 273 -22.11 -23.48 0.80
C ASP A 273 -23.53 -23.54 0.24
N GLN A 274 -24.06 -22.43 -0.32
CA GLN A 274 -25.44 -22.41 -0.82
C GLN A 274 -25.54 -22.78 -2.31
N PHE A 275 -24.59 -22.31 -3.14
CA PHE A 275 -24.58 -22.60 -4.57
C PHE A 275 -23.67 -23.77 -4.96
N GLY A 276 -22.91 -24.35 -4.03
CA GLY A 276 -22.09 -25.54 -4.23
C GLY A 276 -20.88 -25.33 -5.14
N LEU A 277 -20.37 -24.09 -5.27
CA LEU A 277 -19.16 -23.83 -6.02
C LEU A 277 -17.95 -24.35 -5.24
N ASN A 278 -17.01 -24.98 -5.95
CA ASN A 278 -15.70 -25.24 -5.35
C ASN A 278 -14.85 -23.95 -5.28
N GLU A 279 -13.69 -24.01 -4.59
CA GLU A 279 -12.82 -22.86 -4.33
C GLU A 279 -12.32 -22.20 -5.63
N GLN A 280 -12.04 -23.01 -6.66
CA GLN A 280 -11.56 -22.52 -7.96
C GLN A 280 -12.69 -21.80 -8.73
N GLN A 281 -13.89 -22.40 -8.73
CA GLN A 281 -15.08 -21.81 -9.36
C GLN A 281 -15.45 -20.52 -8.65
N PHE A 282 -15.43 -20.49 -7.31
CA PHE A 282 -15.63 -19.28 -6.54
C PHE A 282 -14.62 -18.19 -6.97
N GLY A 283 -13.33 -18.52 -7.00
CA GLY A 283 -12.29 -17.56 -7.36
C GLY A 283 -12.49 -16.96 -8.76
N LEU A 284 -12.88 -17.78 -9.74
CA LEU A 284 -13.16 -17.34 -11.12
C LEU A 284 -14.43 -16.45 -11.19
N VAL A 285 -15.52 -16.88 -10.57
CA VAL A 285 -16.80 -16.14 -10.58
C VAL A 285 -16.66 -14.81 -9.84
N PHE A 286 -16.04 -14.82 -8.67
CA PHE A 286 -15.80 -13.61 -7.88
C PHE A 286 -14.87 -12.64 -8.63
N GLY A 287 -13.78 -13.15 -9.21
CA GLY A 287 -12.87 -12.35 -10.03
C GLY A 287 -13.58 -11.72 -11.24
N ALA A 288 -14.39 -12.49 -11.96
CA ALA A 288 -15.16 -11.97 -13.09
C ALA A 288 -16.21 -10.92 -12.67
N GLY A 289 -16.82 -11.08 -11.51
CA GLY A 289 -17.78 -10.11 -10.94
C GLY A 289 -17.14 -8.83 -10.40
N SER A 290 -15.82 -8.79 -10.28
CA SER A 290 -15.06 -7.61 -9.79
C SER A 290 -14.64 -6.67 -10.92
N ILE A 291 -14.91 -7.01 -12.18
CA ILE A 291 -14.64 -6.20 -13.38
C ILE A 291 -15.81 -5.27 -13.64
#